data_9a90712222495cbd2ae97a95cc662c01
#
_entry.id   9a90712222495cbd2ae97a95cc662c01
#
_cell.length_a   1.000
_cell.length_b   1.000
_cell.length_c   1.000
_cell.angle_alpha   90.00
_cell.angle_beta   90.00
_cell.angle_gamma   90.00
#
_symmetry.space_group_name_H-M   'P 1'
#
loop_
_entity.id
_entity.type
_entity.pdbx_description
1 polymer ?
#
loop_
_entity_poly.entity_id
_entity_poly.type
_entity_poly.pdbx_seq_one_letter_code
_entity_poly.pdbx_strand_id
1 'polypeptide(L)'
;MLSVGILGGLLLSVLTGCGQMQKYEIPYMADSEVSSFRVVEFSDEKNTADPFARDLCVSDSDYRADTVDLMEASSGALFDINNHNTIYAKNIYEKLSPASLTKVLTAVVALKNASEDTLLTATSNVKITESGAQVCGLKEGDQLTLSQALHLLLINSANDAAILIAEGVGGTVENFCEMMNQEALALGATNSHFVNPHGLTADNHYTTAYDMYLIMNEAIKFEVFREIIHMDSYTTVYQDKNGAQKEITVNNTNYYLNGKADPPSGITVLGGKTGTTDAAGHCLILLSRDTQNKPYISIIMRADARENLYTSMTDLLSQIGN
;
A
#
# COMPACT_ATOMS: atom_id res chain seq x y z
N MET A 1 -27.74 65.33 77.04
CA MET A 1 -26.65 65.67 76.14
C MET A 1 -26.65 64.65 75.07
N LEU A 2 -26.71 65.17 73.87
CA LEU A 2 -26.79 64.56 72.54
C LEU A 2 -26.19 63.18 72.41
N SER A 3 -26.92 62.25 71.81
CA SER A 3 -26.40 61.07 71.10
C SER A 3 -27.01 61.03 69.72
N VAL A 4 -26.14 61.14 68.77
CA VAL A 4 -26.45 61.08 67.35
C VAL A 4 -26.59 59.63 66.92
N GLY A 5 -27.77 59.27 66.47
CA GLY A 5 -28.01 57.98 65.85
C GLY A 5 -27.45 57.96 64.40
N ILE A 6 -26.63 56.97 64.10
CA ILE A 6 -26.20 56.70 62.75
C ILE A 6 -27.04 55.54 62.20
N LEU A 7 -27.94 55.90 61.32
CA LEU A 7 -28.74 54.98 60.52
C LEU A 7 -27.82 54.26 59.51
N GLY A 8 -27.53 52.98 59.76
CA GLY A 8 -26.80 52.14 58.81
C GLY A 8 -27.74 51.75 57.68
N GLY A 9 -27.64 52.42 56.56
CA GLY A 9 -28.31 52.01 55.36
C GLY A 9 -27.66 50.76 54.75
N LEU A 10 -28.40 49.68 54.79
CA LEU A 10 -28.01 48.44 54.04
C LEU A 10 -28.17 48.73 52.55
N LEU A 11 -27.06 49.00 51.89
CA LEU A 11 -27.04 49.04 50.42
C LEU A 11 -27.10 47.61 49.94
N LEU A 12 -28.26 47.14 49.50
CA LEU A 12 -28.38 45.95 48.66
C LEU A 12 -27.80 46.32 47.31
N SER A 13 -26.53 45.99 47.10
CA SER A 13 -25.95 45.99 45.77
C SER A 13 -26.51 44.77 45.00
N VAL A 14 -27.60 45.04 44.29
CA VAL A 14 -28.03 44.12 43.24
C VAL A 14 -26.92 44.13 42.19
N LEU A 15 -26.05 43.11 42.24
CA LEU A 15 -25.15 42.78 41.16
C LEU A 15 -26.00 42.28 39.99
N THR A 16 -26.52 43.23 39.22
CA THR A 16 -26.92 42.91 37.83
C THR A 16 -25.63 42.59 37.06
N GLY A 17 -25.22 41.36 37.13
CA GLY A 17 -24.23 40.82 36.26
C GLY A 17 -24.81 40.74 34.84
N CYS A 18 -24.94 41.89 34.18
CA CYS A 18 -24.96 41.90 32.73
C CYS A 18 -23.55 41.53 32.27
N GLY A 19 -23.24 40.25 32.37
CA GLY A 19 -22.18 39.70 31.58
C GLY A 19 -22.59 39.88 30.11
N GLN A 20 -22.00 40.85 29.46
CA GLN A 20 -21.99 40.82 28.01
C GLN A 20 -21.39 39.46 27.66
N MET A 21 -22.23 38.58 27.15
CA MET A 21 -21.71 37.39 26.44
C MET A 21 -20.83 37.94 25.35
N GLN A 22 -19.52 37.77 25.55
CA GLN A 22 -18.55 37.99 24.51
C GLN A 22 -18.92 36.98 23.43
N LYS A 23 -19.58 37.46 22.38
CA LYS A 23 -19.84 36.67 21.19
C LYS A 23 -18.48 36.40 20.61
N TYR A 24 -17.95 35.20 20.84
CA TYR A 24 -16.81 34.73 20.07
C TYR A 24 -17.34 34.50 18.66
N GLU A 25 -17.03 35.38 17.75
CA GLU A 25 -17.18 35.12 16.34
C GLU A 25 -16.15 34.02 15.97
N ILE A 26 -16.64 32.80 15.99
CA ILE A 26 -15.86 31.71 15.42
C ILE A 26 -15.96 31.89 13.91
N PRO A 27 -14.87 32.08 13.20
CA PRO A 27 -14.87 32.37 11.75
C PRO A 27 -15.61 31.36 10.89
N TYR A 28 -15.88 30.16 11.44
CA TYR A 28 -16.62 29.09 10.76
C TYR A 28 -18.12 29.09 11.07
N MET A 29 -18.59 29.94 11.96
CA MET A 29 -20.00 30.09 12.33
C MET A 29 -20.52 31.45 11.97
N ALA A 30 -19.87 32.15 11.08
CA ALA A 30 -20.38 33.39 10.57
C ALA A 30 -21.66 33.10 9.79
N ASP A 31 -22.76 33.27 10.52
CA ASP A 31 -24.08 33.55 9.98
C ASP A 31 -24.60 32.63 8.85
N SER A 32 -25.51 33.21 8.15
CA SER A 32 -26.16 32.74 6.94
C SER A 32 -25.21 32.24 5.83
N GLU A 33 -23.93 32.63 5.83
CA GLU A 33 -22.99 32.21 4.80
C GLU A 33 -22.62 30.70 4.89
N VAL A 34 -22.48 30.15 6.10
CA VAL A 34 -22.30 28.71 6.27
C VAL A 34 -23.61 27.96 6.01
N SER A 35 -24.73 28.56 6.33
CA SER A 35 -26.07 28.04 6.02
C SER A 35 -26.36 28.09 4.53
N SER A 36 -25.98 29.18 3.87
CA SER A 36 -26.16 29.34 2.42
C SER A 36 -25.24 28.41 1.62
N PHE A 37 -24.07 28.09 2.17
CA PHE A 37 -23.20 27.10 1.57
C PHE A 37 -23.82 25.67 1.58
N ARG A 38 -24.68 25.38 2.55
CA ARG A 38 -25.42 24.10 2.62
C ARG A 38 -26.66 24.04 1.75
N VAL A 39 -27.15 25.21 1.32
CA VAL A 39 -28.40 25.34 0.56
C VAL A 39 -28.16 25.73 -0.90
N VAL A 40 -26.92 25.95 -1.29
CA VAL A 40 -26.63 26.11 -2.71
C VAL A 40 -26.97 24.79 -3.40
N GLU A 41 -28.12 24.74 -4.05
CA GLU A 41 -28.37 23.73 -5.06
C GLU A 41 -27.21 23.80 -6.05
N PHE A 42 -26.43 22.75 -6.11
CA PHE A 42 -25.35 22.61 -7.07
C PHE A 42 -25.97 22.50 -8.46
N SER A 43 -26.36 23.63 -9.02
CA SER A 43 -26.88 23.71 -10.38
C SER A 43 -25.76 23.75 -11.44
N ASP A 44 -24.51 23.89 -11.02
CA ASP A 44 -23.34 23.82 -11.88
C ASP A 44 -22.41 22.70 -11.43
N GLU A 45 -22.37 21.61 -12.17
CA GLU A 45 -21.40 20.47 -12.00
C GLU A 45 -19.94 20.95 -11.97
N LYS A 46 -19.66 22.19 -12.34
CA LYS A 46 -18.29 22.74 -12.41
C LYS A 46 -17.70 23.22 -11.10
N ASN A 47 -18.48 23.32 -10.02
CA ASN A 47 -18.03 23.86 -8.73
C ASN A 47 -18.07 22.85 -7.57
N THR A 48 -18.39 21.59 -7.81
CA THR A 48 -18.25 20.53 -6.82
C THR A 48 -16.82 20.04 -6.82
N ALA A 49 -16.12 20.17 -5.69
CA ALA A 49 -14.88 19.43 -5.49
C ALA A 49 -15.18 17.93 -5.64
N ASP A 50 -14.39 17.24 -6.42
CA ASP A 50 -14.51 15.78 -6.52
C ASP A 50 -14.35 15.15 -5.12
N PRO A 51 -15.14 14.11 -4.78
CA PRO A 51 -14.97 13.39 -3.53
C PRO A 51 -13.53 12.89 -3.40
N PHE A 52 -12.95 13.04 -2.21
CA PHE A 52 -11.55 12.70 -1.94
C PHE A 52 -11.15 11.26 -2.36
N ALA A 53 -12.09 10.32 -2.31
CA ALA A 53 -11.87 8.91 -2.62
C ALA A 53 -12.66 8.43 -3.85
N ARG A 54 -12.99 9.33 -4.79
CA ARG A 54 -13.82 9.00 -5.97
C ARG A 54 -13.27 7.83 -6.78
N ASP A 55 -11.95 7.76 -6.92
CA ASP A 55 -11.27 6.78 -7.75
C ASP A 55 -10.71 5.60 -6.93
N LEU A 56 -11.20 5.42 -5.68
CA LEU A 56 -10.77 4.34 -4.80
C LEU A 56 -11.95 3.44 -4.40
N CYS A 57 -11.68 2.14 -4.29
CA CYS A 57 -12.59 1.23 -3.61
C CYS A 57 -12.52 1.52 -2.11
N VAL A 58 -13.66 1.81 -1.50
CA VAL A 58 -13.78 2.09 -0.07
C VAL A 58 -14.61 1.00 0.58
N SER A 59 -14.17 0.49 1.71
CA SER A 59 -14.94 -0.43 2.54
C SER A 59 -14.83 0.03 4.00
N ASP A 60 -15.96 0.23 4.65
CA ASP A 60 -16.05 0.64 6.07
C ASP A 60 -16.03 -0.57 7.03
N SER A 61 -16.26 -1.76 6.50
CA SER A 61 -16.38 -2.99 7.27
C SER A 61 -16.02 -4.22 6.40
N ASP A 62 -15.93 -5.36 7.06
CA ASP A 62 -15.81 -6.64 6.36
C ASP A 62 -17.07 -6.89 5.53
N TYR A 63 -16.87 -7.26 4.29
CA TYR A 63 -17.89 -7.68 3.35
C TYR A 63 -17.52 -9.05 2.78
N ARG A 64 -18.37 -10.04 3.00
CA ARG A 64 -18.13 -11.43 2.57
C ARG A 64 -19.24 -11.88 1.64
N ALA A 65 -18.83 -12.49 0.53
CA ALA A 65 -19.76 -13.30 -0.25
C ALA A 65 -20.03 -14.61 0.52
N ASP A 66 -21.29 -15.05 0.57
CA ASP A 66 -21.68 -16.30 1.27
C ASP A 66 -20.97 -17.55 0.71
N THR A 67 -20.36 -17.42 -0.47
CA THR A 67 -19.74 -18.52 -1.23
C THR A 67 -18.23 -18.64 -1.03
N VAL A 68 -17.57 -17.68 -0.37
CA VAL A 68 -16.11 -17.66 -0.16
C VAL A 68 -15.79 -17.62 1.34
N ASP A 69 -15.12 -18.65 1.81
CA ASP A 69 -14.57 -18.69 3.17
C ASP A 69 -13.05 -18.82 3.10
N LEU A 70 -12.35 -17.74 3.45
CA LEU A 70 -10.89 -17.74 3.55
C LEU A 70 -10.45 -18.17 4.95
N MET A 71 -10.90 -19.33 5.44
CA MET A 71 -10.64 -19.78 6.82
C MET A 71 -9.14 -19.92 7.12
N GLU A 72 -8.35 -20.33 6.13
CA GLU A 72 -6.90 -20.56 6.26
C GLU A 72 -6.06 -19.29 6.06
N ALA A 73 -6.70 -18.11 5.88
CA ALA A 73 -6.00 -16.83 5.76
C ALA A 73 -6.53 -15.83 6.79
N SER A 74 -5.64 -15.01 7.37
CA SER A 74 -6.05 -13.98 8.33
C SER A 74 -6.82 -12.84 7.67
N SER A 75 -6.39 -12.41 6.49
CA SER A 75 -7.00 -11.28 5.77
C SER A 75 -7.08 -11.57 4.28
N GLY A 76 -8.12 -11.04 3.63
CA GLY A 76 -8.29 -11.13 2.19
C GLY A 76 -9.23 -10.07 1.65
N ALA A 77 -9.00 -9.65 0.40
CA ALA A 77 -9.80 -8.64 -0.27
C ALA A 77 -9.85 -8.84 -1.78
N LEU A 78 -10.97 -8.42 -2.39
CA LEU A 78 -11.16 -8.33 -3.83
C LEU A 78 -11.80 -6.99 -4.18
N PHE A 79 -11.14 -6.24 -5.04
CA PHE A 79 -11.54 -4.91 -5.46
C PHE A 79 -11.75 -4.85 -6.96
N ASP A 80 -12.92 -4.37 -7.38
CA ASP A 80 -13.21 -3.95 -8.76
C ASP A 80 -12.73 -2.50 -8.93
N ILE A 81 -11.55 -2.33 -9.49
CA ILE A 81 -10.94 -1.00 -9.66
C ILE A 81 -11.51 -0.23 -10.87
N ASN A 82 -12.33 -0.87 -11.70
CA ASN A 82 -13.04 -0.19 -12.77
C ASN A 82 -14.32 0.51 -12.27
N ASN A 83 -15.04 -0.13 -11.36
CA ASN A 83 -16.26 0.41 -10.77
C ASN A 83 -16.05 1.00 -9.37
N HIS A 84 -14.81 1.01 -8.87
CA HIS A 84 -14.43 1.47 -7.52
C HIS A 84 -15.23 0.79 -6.43
N ASN A 85 -15.41 -0.53 -6.53
CA ASN A 85 -16.25 -1.32 -5.62
C ASN A 85 -15.43 -2.40 -4.90
N THR A 86 -15.75 -2.63 -3.62
CA THR A 86 -15.23 -3.76 -2.85
C THR A 86 -16.17 -4.95 -3.00
N ILE A 87 -15.66 -6.04 -3.60
CA ILE A 87 -16.44 -7.28 -3.81
C ILE A 87 -16.35 -8.19 -2.59
N TYR A 88 -15.17 -8.25 -1.97
CA TYR A 88 -14.91 -9.07 -0.80
C TYR A 88 -13.95 -8.35 0.15
N ALA A 89 -14.21 -8.42 1.44
CA ALA A 89 -13.35 -7.88 2.48
C ALA A 89 -13.43 -8.74 3.76
N LYS A 90 -12.28 -9.25 4.21
CA LYS A 90 -12.10 -9.99 5.46
C LYS A 90 -10.91 -9.41 6.21
N ASN A 91 -11.13 -8.85 7.40
CA ASN A 91 -10.08 -8.29 8.26
C ASN A 91 -9.12 -7.37 7.49
N ILE A 92 -9.63 -6.56 6.55
CA ILE A 92 -8.81 -5.79 5.60
C ILE A 92 -7.96 -4.69 6.26
N TYR A 93 -8.27 -4.33 7.51
CA TYR A 93 -7.54 -3.36 8.32
C TYR A 93 -6.66 -4.01 9.40
N GLU A 94 -6.59 -5.35 9.46
CA GLU A 94 -5.70 -6.06 10.38
C GLU A 94 -4.24 -5.80 9.99
N LYS A 95 -3.42 -5.37 10.97
CA LYS A 95 -1.98 -5.15 10.79
C LYS A 95 -1.25 -6.49 10.78
N LEU A 96 -0.67 -6.82 9.65
CA LEU A 96 0.05 -8.07 9.40
C LEU A 96 1.44 -7.80 8.84
N SER A 97 2.36 -8.73 9.02
CA SER A 97 3.65 -8.70 8.35
C SER A 97 3.43 -8.90 6.84
N PRO A 98 3.93 -7.99 5.98
CA PRO A 98 3.73 -8.04 4.53
C PRO A 98 4.59 -9.07 3.81
N ALA A 99 5.65 -9.56 4.42
CA ALA A 99 6.72 -10.25 3.70
C ALA A 99 7.12 -9.47 2.42
N SER A 100 7.43 -10.17 1.35
CA SER A 100 7.85 -9.55 0.08
C SER A 100 6.77 -8.76 -0.67
N LEU A 101 5.54 -8.65 -0.18
CA LEU A 101 4.58 -7.66 -0.71
C LEU A 101 5.12 -6.22 -0.55
N THR A 102 5.98 -5.99 0.44
CA THR A 102 6.77 -4.75 0.64
C THR A 102 7.40 -4.24 -0.66
N LYS A 103 7.86 -5.15 -1.52
CA LYS A 103 8.58 -4.81 -2.76
C LYS A 103 7.72 -4.09 -3.80
N VAL A 104 6.38 -4.14 -3.66
CA VAL A 104 5.48 -3.32 -4.48
C VAL A 104 5.71 -1.84 -4.17
N LEU A 105 5.75 -1.46 -2.89
CA LEU A 105 6.03 -0.08 -2.49
C LEU A 105 7.48 0.32 -2.81
N THR A 106 8.44 -0.59 -2.64
CA THR A 106 9.83 -0.35 -3.06
C THR A 106 9.92 0.03 -4.53
N ALA A 107 9.18 -0.67 -5.41
CA ALA A 107 9.12 -0.35 -6.83
C ALA A 107 8.45 1.01 -7.08
N VAL A 108 7.34 1.33 -6.41
CA VAL A 108 6.66 2.63 -6.53
C VAL A 108 7.60 3.77 -6.16
N VAL A 109 8.26 3.68 -5.01
CA VAL A 109 9.19 4.73 -4.55
C VAL A 109 10.36 4.88 -5.51
N ALA A 110 10.93 3.78 -5.99
CA ALA A 110 12.02 3.82 -6.95
C ALA A 110 11.62 4.50 -8.26
N LEU A 111 10.46 4.11 -8.84
CA LEU A 111 9.95 4.66 -10.10
C LEU A 111 9.53 6.13 -10.00
N LYS A 112 9.14 6.61 -8.82
CA LYS A 112 8.84 8.03 -8.59
C LYS A 112 10.09 8.90 -8.47
N ASN A 113 11.22 8.33 -8.08
CA ASN A 113 12.40 9.12 -7.69
C ASN A 113 13.63 8.93 -8.61
N ALA A 114 13.61 7.96 -9.52
CA ALA A 114 14.72 7.72 -10.44
C ALA A 114 14.25 7.22 -11.81
N SER A 115 15.06 7.52 -12.84
CA SER A 115 14.85 6.97 -14.18
C SER A 115 15.22 5.49 -14.24
N GLU A 116 14.54 4.72 -15.07
CA GLU A 116 14.81 3.30 -15.32
C GLU A 116 16.25 3.04 -15.78
N ASP A 117 16.87 3.99 -16.49
CA ASP A 117 18.26 3.92 -16.97
C ASP A 117 19.30 4.30 -15.90
N THR A 118 18.86 4.71 -14.70
CA THR A 118 19.78 5.08 -13.61
C THR A 118 20.66 3.87 -13.27
N LEU A 119 21.99 4.06 -13.38
CA LEU A 119 22.95 3.01 -13.03
C LEU A 119 23.12 2.94 -11.52
N LEU A 120 22.84 1.78 -10.95
CA LEU A 120 23.00 1.46 -9.54
C LEU A 120 24.25 0.60 -9.35
N THR A 121 25.00 0.88 -8.27
CA THR A 121 26.18 0.08 -7.91
C THR A 121 25.96 -0.57 -6.56
N ALA A 122 26.09 -1.89 -6.51
CA ALA A 122 25.91 -2.65 -5.30
C ALA A 122 27.01 -2.36 -4.28
N THR A 123 26.62 -2.07 -3.04
CA THR A 123 27.54 -1.97 -1.90
C THR A 123 27.70 -3.33 -1.22
N SER A 124 28.49 -3.41 -0.15
CA SER A 124 28.60 -4.62 0.69
C SER A 124 27.27 -5.01 1.36
N ASN A 125 26.29 -4.08 1.47
CA ASN A 125 25.01 -4.29 2.14
C ASN A 125 24.06 -5.20 1.35
N VAL A 126 24.28 -5.40 0.03
CA VAL A 126 23.48 -6.38 -0.76
C VAL A 126 23.65 -7.81 -0.25
N LYS A 127 24.65 -8.07 0.61
CA LYS A 127 24.85 -9.38 1.22
C LYS A 127 23.80 -9.65 2.30
N ILE A 128 22.72 -10.31 1.91
CA ILE A 128 21.70 -10.79 2.85
C ILE A 128 22.21 -12.04 3.56
N THR A 129 22.17 -12.04 4.89
CA THR A 129 22.67 -13.15 5.73
C THR A 129 21.55 -14.00 6.33
N GLU A 130 20.29 -13.56 6.21
CA GLU A 130 19.13 -14.28 6.73
C GLU A 130 18.93 -15.59 5.98
N SER A 131 18.83 -16.69 6.74
CA SER A 131 18.68 -18.05 6.16
C SER A 131 17.34 -18.17 5.44
N GLY A 132 17.35 -18.72 4.22
CA GLY A 132 16.15 -18.89 3.41
C GLY A 132 15.69 -17.60 2.70
N ALA A 133 16.42 -16.49 2.85
CA ALA A 133 16.10 -15.25 2.14
C ALA A 133 16.30 -15.42 0.63
N GLN A 134 15.32 -14.99 -0.16
CA GLN A 134 15.39 -15.00 -1.61
C GLN A 134 16.37 -13.93 -2.11
N VAL A 135 17.39 -14.33 -2.85
CA VAL A 135 18.40 -13.44 -3.43
C VAL A 135 18.69 -13.85 -4.88
N CYS A 136 19.19 -12.93 -5.68
CA CYS A 136 19.71 -13.21 -7.02
C CYS A 136 21.24 -13.33 -7.06
N GLY A 137 21.93 -13.07 -5.94
CA GLY A 137 23.37 -13.30 -5.77
C GLY A 137 24.25 -12.13 -6.18
N LEU A 138 23.72 -10.89 -6.07
CA LEU A 138 24.49 -9.67 -6.29
C LEU A 138 25.66 -9.58 -5.30
N LYS A 139 26.75 -8.97 -5.79
CA LYS A 139 27.98 -8.76 -5.02
C LYS A 139 28.36 -7.29 -5.03
N GLU A 140 29.12 -6.89 -4.02
CA GLU A 140 29.70 -5.56 -3.96
C GLU A 140 30.42 -5.20 -5.25
N GLY A 141 30.07 -4.05 -5.83
CA GLY A 141 30.58 -3.51 -7.07
C GLY A 141 29.87 -3.99 -8.33
N ASP A 142 28.87 -4.88 -8.24
CA ASP A 142 28.00 -5.21 -9.36
C ASP A 142 27.19 -3.95 -9.78
N GLN A 143 27.03 -3.74 -11.08
CA GLN A 143 26.35 -2.56 -11.65
C GLN A 143 25.18 -2.98 -12.53
N LEU A 144 24.00 -2.48 -12.18
CA LEU A 144 22.75 -2.74 -12.88
C LEU A 144 22.00 -1.41 -13.10
N THR A 145 21.22 -1.32 -14.17
CA THR A 145 20.23 -0.24 -14.27
C THR A 145 19.11 -0.43 -13.27
N LEU A 146 18.37 0.62 -12.93
CA LEU A 146 17.18 0.51 -12.09
C LEU A 146 16.16 -0.45 -12.71
N SER A 147 15.96 -0.40 -14.03
CA SER A 147 15.08 -1.34 -14.74
C SER A 147 15.50 -2.79 -14.49
N GLN A 148 16.77 -3.13 -14.64
CA GLN A 148 17.28 -4.48 -14.37
C GLN A 148 17.05 -4.89 -12.91
N ALA A 149 17.32 -4.00 -11.96
CA ALA A 149 17.11 -4.25 -10.55
C ALA A 149 15.62 -4.47 -10.19
N LEU A 150 14.70 -3.70 -10.81
CA LEU A 150 13.25 -3.88 -10.65
C LEU A 150 12.76 -5.23 -11.17
N HIS A 151 13.30 -5.72 -12.29
CA HIS A 151 12.97 -7.06 -12.79
C HIS A 151 13.39 -8.15 -11.78
N LEU A 152 14.59 -8.06 -11.23
CA LEU A 152 15.07 -9.01 -10.21
C LEU A 152 14.23 -8.91 -8.91
N LEU A 153 13.85 -7.68 -8.53
CA LEU A 153 13.02 -7.39 -7.35
C LEU A 153 11.62 -8.04 -7.44
N LEU A 154 10.94 -7.84 -8.56
CA LEU A 154 9.51 -8.18 -8.69
C LEU A 154 9.30 -9.62 -9.16
N ILE A 155 10.10 -10.11 -10.12
CA ILE A 155 9.98 -11.46 -10.69
C ILE A 155 10.53 -12.50 -9.70
N ASN A 156 11.78 -12.36 -9.29
CA ASN A 156 12.45 -13.30 -8.39
C ASN A 156 12.23 -13.04 -6.92
N SER A 157 11.70 -11.85 -6.59
CA SER A 157 11.59 -11.41 -5.19
C SER A 157 12.95 -11.21 -4.49
N ALA A 158 13.99 -10.83 -5.24
CA ALA A 158 15.37 -10.72 -4.76
C ALA A 158 15.52 -9.63 -3.68
N ASN A 159 15.99 -10.02 -2.50
CA ASN A 159 16.19 -9.10 -1.37
C ASN A 159 17.45 -8.23 -1.56
N ASP A 160 18.49 -8.77 -2.17
CA ASP A 160 19.71 -8.05 -2.54
C ASP A 160 19.43 -6.96 -3.59
N ALA A 161 18.52 -7.21 -4.54
CA ALA A 161 18.06 -6.19 -5.48
C ALA A 161 17.27 -5.07 -4.76
N ALA A 162 16.51 -5.40 -3.70
CA ALA A 162 15.82 -4.39 -2.90
C ALA A 162 16.80 -3.44 -2.19
N ILE A 163 17.89 -3.97 -1.63
CA ILE A 163 18.95 -3.16 -1.01
C ILE A 163 19.66 -2.30 -2.06
N LEU A 164 20.01 -2.88 -3.21
CA LEU A 164 20.63 -2.14 -4.31
C LEU A 164 19.76 -0.93 -4.74
N ILE A 165 18.46 -1.14 -4.90
CA ILE A 165 17.52 -0.06 -5.24
C ILE A 165 17.45 0.98 -4.13
N ALA A 166 17.31 0.53 -2.88
CA ALA A 166 17.18 1.44 -1.73
C ALA A 166 18.38 2.36 -1.58
N GLU A 167 19.59 1.83 -1.68
CA GLU A 167 20.81 2.62 -1.59
C GLU A 167 21.03 3.49 -2.83
N GLY A 168 20.75 2.96 -4.01
CA GLY A 168 20.95 3.69 -5.26
C GLY A 168 19.98 4.86 -5.46
N VAL A 169 18.75 4.76 -4.94
CA VAL A 169 17.73 5.81 -5.05
C VAL A 169 17.67 6.69 -3.79
N GLY A 170 17.74 6.09 -2.62
CA GLY A 170 17.63 6.79 -1.34
C GLY A 170 18.97 7.23 -0.75
N GLY A 171 20.08 6.78 -1.31
CA GLY A 171 21.42 7.01 -0.75
C GLY A 171 21.75 6.08 0.40
N THR A 172 20.80 5.81 1.30
CA THR A 172 20.89 4.78 2.36
C THR A 172 19.57 4.01 2.47
N VAL A 173 19.63 2.81 3.07
CA VAL A 173 18.41 1.99 3.31
C VAL A 173 17.45 2.73 4.24
N GLU A 174 17.96 3.38 5.27
CA GLU A 174 17.17 4.13 6.25
C GLU A 174 16.40 5.28 5.58
N ASN A 175 17.08 6.10 4.79
CA ASN A 175 16.44 7.21 4.06
C ASN A 175 15.40 6.69 3.05
N PHE A 176 15.69 5.58 2.38
CA PHE A 176 14.74 4.96 1.47
C PHE A 176 13.49 4.45 2.21
N CYS A 177 13.63 3.87 3.40
CA CYS A 177 12.50 3.47 4.24
C CYS A 177 11.67 4.67 4.71
N GLU A 178 12.31 5.82 5.00
CA GLU A 178 11.58 7.06 5.26
C GLU A 178 10.77 7.51 4.04
N MET A 179 11.36 7.45 2.83
CA MET A 179 10.65 7.72 1.59
C MET A 179 9.47 6.76 1.38
N MET A 180 9.64 5.45 1.69
CA MET A 180 8.56 4.47 1.63
C MET A 180 7.41 4.83 2.57
N ASN A 181 7.70 5.22 3.80
CA ASN A 181 6.68 5.60 4.77
C ASN A 181 5.98 6.91 4.39
N GLN A 182 6.70 7.88 3.84
CA GLN A 182 6.11 9.11 3.32
C GLN A 182 5.19 8.83 2.13
N GLU A 183 5.61 7.95 1.21
CA GLU A 183 4.79 7.54 0.07
C GLU A 183 3.55 6.78 0.53
N ALA A 184 3.68 5.82 1.45
CA ALA A 184 2.53 5.10 2.02
C ALA A 184 1.50 6.07 2.61
N LEU A 185 1.96 7.05 3.39
CA LEU A 185 1.09 8.09 3.96
C LEU A 185 0.41 8.93 2.88
N ALA A 186 1.15 9.34 1.84
CA ALA A 186 0.61 10.11 0.72
C ALA A 186 -0.47 9.36 -0.07
N LEU A 187 -0.36 8.03 -0.15
CA LEU A 187 -1.35 7.15 -0.76
C LEU A 187 -2.57 6.88 0.15
N GLY A 188 -2.54 7.32 1.41
CA GLY A 188 -3.56 7.01 2.40
C GLY A 188 -3.38 5.67 3.11
N ALA A 189 -2.26 4.97 2.91
CA ALA A 189 -1.91 3.71 3.57
C ALA A 189 -1.42 3.97 5.01
N THR A 190 -2.32 4.46 5.85
CA THR A 190 -2.01 5.00 7.19
C THR A 190 -1.82 3.94 8.27
N ASN A 191 -2.16 2.69 7.99
CA ASN A 191 -1.97 1.55 8.88
C ASN A 191 -0.75 0.69 8.52
N SER A 192 0.21 1.28 7.81
CA SER A 192 1.43 0.62 7.37
C SER A 192 2.67 1.31 7.93
N HIS A 193 3.73 0.52 8.14
CA HIS A 193 5.04 1.03 8.49
C HIS A 193 6.12 0.09 7.94
N PHE A 194 7.09 0.65 7.24
CA PHE A 194 8.15 -0.10 6.55
C PHE A 194 9.51 0.29 7.10
N VAL A 195 10.28 -0.69 7.57
CA VAL A 195 11.63 -0.51 8.13
C VAL A 195 12.73 -1.14 7.29
N ASN A 196 12.34 -1.81 6.21
CA ASN A 196 13.27 -2.34 5.22
C ASN A 196 12.60 -2.41 3.84
N PRO A 197 13.37 -2.46 2.72
CA PRO A 197 12.81 -2.42 1.36
C PRO A 197 12.43 -3.81 0.82
N HIS A 198 12.72 -4.89 1.54
CA HIS A 198 12.58 -6.26 1.04
C HIS A 198 11.46 -7.06 1.70
N GLY A 199 11.04 -6.71 2.92
CA GLY A 199 9.95 -7.38 3.64
C GLY A 199 10.39 -8.56 4.49
N LEU A 200 11.67 -8.71 4.81
CA LEU A 200 12.11 -9.64 5.86
C LEU A 200 11.55 -9.18 7.19
N THR A 201 11.27 -10.14 8.06
CA THR A 201 10.63 -9.87 9.35
C THR A 201 11.45 -8.92 10.20
N ALA A 202 10.82 -7.86 10.68
CA ALA A 202 11.42 -6.90 11.58
C ALA A 202 10.34 -6.30 12.48
N ASP A 203 10.76 -5.83 13.67
CA ASP A 203 9.88 -5.12 14.57
C ASP A 203 9.33 -3.86 13.88
N ASN A 204 8.05 -3.58 14.07
CA ASN A 204 7.35 -2.46 13.45
C ASN A 204 7.28 -2.49 11.90
N HIS A 205 7.49 -3.64 11.26
CA HIS A 205 7.29 -3.81 9.82
C HIS A 205 5.95 -4.47 9.55
N TYR A 206 4.94 -3.68 9.21
CA TYR A 206 3.56 -4.14 9.03
C TYR A 206 2.80 -3.33 7.98
N THR A 207 1.74 -3.93 7.50
CA THR A 207 0.76 -3.34 6.58
C THR A 207 -0.62 -3.96 6.80
N THR A 208 -1.62 -3.52 6.04
CA THR A 208 -2.95 -4.13 5.97
C THR A 208 -3.28 -4.52 4.53
N ALA A 209 -4.29 -5.38 4.33
CA ALA A 209 -4.72 -5.71 2.97
C ALA A 209 -5.26 -4.47 2.24
N TYR A 210 -5.95 -3.58 2.94
CA TYR A 210 -6.43 -2.33 2.35
C TYR A 210 -5.28 -1.39 1.95
N ASP A 211 -4.28 -1.23 2.81
CA ASP A 211 -3.11 -0.40 2.48
C ASP A 211 -2.32 -0.98 1.29
N MET A 212 -2.21 -2.31 1.22
CA MET A 212 -1.60 -2.98 0.06
C MET A 212 -2.40 -2.78 -1.22
N TYR A 213 -3.74 -2.69 -1.14
CA TYR A 213 -4.57 -2.30 -2.28
C TYR A 213 -4.21 -0.88 -2.75
N LEU A 214 -4.12 0.09 -1.85
CA LEU A 214 -3.76 1.47 -2.20
C LEU A 214 -2.38 1.54 -2.87
N ILE A 215 -1.41 0.82 -2.33
CA ILE A 215 -0.04 0.73 -2.87
C ILE A 215 -0.04 0.06 -4.26
N MET A 216 -0.78 -1.04 -4.43
CA MET A 216 -0.88 -1.73 -5.72
C MET A 216 -1.61 -0.89 -6.76
N ASN A 217 -2.67 -0.18 -6.36
CA ASN A 217 -3.43 0.72 -7.22
C ASN A 217 -2.56 1.89 -7.75
N GLU A 218 -1.59 2.35 -6.96
CA GLU A 218 -0.57 3.28 -7.44
C GLU A 218 0.45 2.61 -8.36
N ALA A 219 0.97 1.43 -7.97
CA ALA A 219 1.99 0.72 -8.71
C ALA A 219 1.57 0.39 -10.14
N ILE A 220 0.31 -0.01 -10.35
CA ILE A 220 -0.21 -0.35 -11.68
C ILE A 220 -0.38 0.86 -12.62
N LYS A 221 -0.20 2.09 -12.15
CA LYS A 221 -0.16 3.27 -13.03
C LYS A 221 1.13 3.32 -13.85
N PHE A 222 2.22 2.73 -13.34
CA PHE A 222 3.48 2.64 -14.06
C PHE A 222 3.43 1.50 -15.08
N GLU A 223 3.65 1.81 -16.35
CA GLU A 223 3.66 0.82 -17.43
C GLU A 223 4.72 -0.25 -17.20
N VAL A 224 5.94 0.16 -16.89
CA VAL A 224 7.06 -0.75 -16.59
C VAL A 224 6.73 -1.72 -15.44
N PHE A 225 6.03 -1.27 -14.40
CA PHE A 225 5.62 -2.17 -13.32
C PHE A 225 4.67 -3.26 -13.82
N ARG A 226 3.65 -2.88 -14.63
CA ARG A 226 2.71 -3.85 -15.21
C ARG A 226 3.40 -4.84 -16.13
N GLU A 227 4.35 -4.38 -16.95
CA GLU A 227 5.14 -5.24 -17.83
C GLU A 227 5.95 -6.26 -17.02
N ILE A 228 6.68 -5.80 -16.01
CA ILE A 228 7.53 -6.67 -15.19
C ILE A 228 6.72 -7.75 -14.45
N ILE A 229 5.62 -7.38 -13.79
CA ILE A 229 4.83 -8.35 -13.01
C ILE A 229 4.13 -9.40 -13.88
N HIS A 230 4.01 -9.15 -15.19
CA HIS A 230 3.41 -10.07 -16.17
C HIS A 230 4.38 -11.12 -16.68
N MET A 231 5.69 -10.90 -16.55
CA MET A 231 6.72 -11.82 -17.06
C MET A 231 6.78 -13.12 -16.23
N ASP A 232 6.93 -14.25 -16.91
CA ASP A 232 7.19 -15.56 -16.29
C ASP A 232 8.66 -15.74 -15.90
N SER A 233 9.57 -15.12 -16.66
CA SER A 233 11.01 -15.17 -16.46
C SER A 233 11.70 -13.94 -17.02
N TYR A 234 12.92 -13.68 -16.58
CA TYR A 234 13.73 -12.57 -17.08
C TYR A 234 15.21 -12.95 -17.13
N THR A 235 15.86 -12.66 -18.25
CA THR A 235 17.30 -12.82 -18.43
C THR A 235 17.93 -11.46 -18.73
N THR A 236 19.02 -11.15 -18.04
CA THR A 236 19.76 -9.91 -18.26
C THR A 236 21.26 -10.11 -18.10
N VAL A 237 22.01 -9.17 -18.68
CA VAL A 237 23.46 -9.08 -18.53
C VAL A 237 23.82 -7.78 -17.83
N TYR A 238 24.62 -7.86 -16.78
CA TYR A 238 25.11 -6.74 -16.01
C TYR A 238 26.64 -6.79 -15.85
N GLN A 239 27.25 -5.77 -15.30
CA GLN A 239 28.69 -5.72 -15.12
C GLN A 239 29.10 -5.95 -13.67
N ASP A 240 30.16 -6.72 -13.43
CA ASP A 240 30.78 -6.81 -12.12
C ASP A 240 31.75 -5.64 -11.86
N LYS A 241 32.30 -5.58 -10.66
CA LYS A 241 33.26 -4.52 -10.23
C LYS A 241 34.51 -4.37 -11.13
N ASN A 242 34.82 -5.38 -11.95
CA ASN A 242 35.97 -5.37 -12.86
C ASN A 242 35.55 -5.06 -14.30
N GLY A 243 34.26 -4.77 -14.52
CA GLY A 243 33.67 -4.56 -15.84
C GLY A 243 33.40 -5.86 -16.62
N ALA A 244 33.53 -7.03 -15.99
CA ALA A 244 33.19 -8.29 -16.62
C ALA A 244 31.68 -8.50 -16.68
N GLN A 245 31.20 -8.95 -17.84
CA GLN A 245 29.78 -9.24 -18.03
C GLN A 245 29.35 -10.49 -17.28
N LYS A 246 28.21 -10.42 -16.60
CA LYS A 246 27.54 -11.51 -15.93
C LYS A 246 26.13 -11.63 -16.43
N GLU A 247 25.72 -12.83 -16.79
CA GLU A 247 24.35 -13.15 -17.15
C GLU A 247 23.61 -13.73 -15.95
N ILE A 248 22.35 -13.34 -15.76
CA ILE A 248 21.45 -13.91 -14.76
C ILE A 248 20.09 -14.15 -15.39
N THR A 249 19.51 -15.31 -15.08
CA THR A 249 18.13 -15.67 -15.42
C THR A 249 17.36 -15.94 -14.14
N VAL A 250 16.17 -15.33 -14.00
CA VAL A 250 15.28 -15.50 -12.87
C VAL A 250 13.89 -15.90 -13.34
N ASN A 251 13.15 -16.64 -12.50
CA ASN A 251 11.79 -17.08 -12.77
C ASN A 251 10.81 -16.46 -11.78
N ASN A 252 9.58 -16.25 -12.25
CA ASN A 252 8.53 -15.69 -11.43
C ASN A 252 8.13 -16.65 -10.30
N THR A 253 7.91 -16.07 -9.12
CA THR A 253 7.46 -16.79 -7.91
C THR A 253 5.97 -17.06 -7.89
N ASN A 254 5.18 -16.38 -8.74
CA ASN A 254 3.74 -16.51 -8.83
C ASN A 254 3.34 -17.76 -9.60
N TYR A 255 2.57 -18.64 -8.96
CA TYR A 255 2.17 -19.92 -9.55
C TYR A 255 1.22 -19.78 -10.74
N TYR A 256 0.42 -18.73 -10.82
CA TYR A 256 -0.41 -18.47 -12.01
C TYR A 256 0.40 -18.09 -13.24
N LEU A 257 1.63 -17.58 -13.08
CA LEU A 257 2.50 -17.21 -14.20
C LEU A 257 3.51 -18.31 -14.57
N ASN A 258 3.91 -19.13 -13.59
CA ASN A 258 4.86 -20.22 -13.85
C ASN A 258 4.19 -21.60 -14.12
N GLY A 259 2.85 -21.61 -14.32
CA GLY A 259 2.10 -22.80 -14.72
C GLY A 259 1.84 -23.82 -13.62
N LYS A 260 1.97 -23.43 -12.34
CA LYS A 260 1.70 -24.32 -11.19
C LYS A 260 0.29 -24.17 -10.61
N ALA A 261 -0.44 -23.12 -11.00
CA ALA A 261 -1.84 -22.90 -10.66
C ALA A 261 -2.55 -22.26 -11.86
N ASP A 262 -3.83 -22.60 -12.02
CA ASP A 262 -4.69 -22.04 -13.06
C ASP A 262 -5.72 -21.09 -12.43
N PRO A 263 -5.97 -19.92 -13.04
CA PRO A 263 -7.05 -19.05 -12.61
C PRO A 263 -8.41 -19.65 -12.97
N PRO A 264 -9.51 -19.21 -12.35
CA PRO A 264 -10.85 -19.64 -12.73
C PRO A 264 -11.17 -19.24 -14.18
N SER A 265 -12.11 -19.99 -14.81
CA SER A 265 -12.53 -19.73 -16.20
C SER A 265 -13.03 -18.30 -16.35
N GLY A 266 -12.59 -17.63 -17.41
CA GLY A 266 -12.96 -16.23 -17.69
C GLY A 266 -12.11 -15.18 -17.01
N ILE A 267 -11.18 -15.57 -16.15
CA ILE A 267 -10.26 -14.65 -15.46
C ILE A 267 -8.86 -14.83 -16.01
N THR A 268 -8.20 -13.72 -16.29
CA THR A 268 -6.77 -13.67 -16.65
C THR A 268 -5.98 -13.01 -15.54
N VAL A 269 -5.03 -13.73 -14.93
CA VAL A 269 -4.06 -13.12 -14.02
C VAL A 269 -3.00 -12.38 -14.83
N LEU A 270 -2.93 -11.06 -14.64
CA LEU A 270 -1.97 -10.19 -15.32
C LEU A 270 -0.62 -10.16 -14.61
N GLY A 271 -0.57 -10.52 -13.34
CA GLY A 271 0.65 -10.55 -12.56
C GLY A 271 0.40 -10.21 -11.10
N GLY A 272 1.48 -9.96 -10.37
CA GLY A 272 1.38 -9.60 -8.96
C GLY A 272 2.65 -9.90 -8.19
N LYS A 273 2.51 -9.99 -6.85
CA LYS A 273 3.64 -10.23 -5.96
C LYS A 273 3.29 -11.25 -4.90
N THR A 274 4.17 -12.23 -4.72
CA THR A 274 4.14 -13.21 -3.63
C THR A 274 4.95 -12.73 -2.43
N GLY A 275 4.62 -13.20 -1.24
CA GLY A 275 5.40 -12.97 -0.04
C GLY A 275 5.34 -14.19 0.88
N THR A 276 6.45 -14.53 1.53
CA THR A 276 6.51 -15.58 2.55
C THR A 276 7.61 -15.28 3.54
N THR A 277 7.27 -15.31 4.83
CA THR A 277 8.17 -15.43 5.99
C THR A 277 7.44 -16.23 7.06
N ASP A 278 8.15 -16.73 8.06
CA ASP A 278 7.51 -17.45 9.18
C ASP A 278 6.46 -16.59 9.90
N ALA A 279 6.73 -15.29 10.06
CA ALA A 279 5.79 -14.36 10.71
C ALA A 279 4.60 -13.98 9.82
N ALA A 280 4.82 -13.85 8.52
CA ALA A 280 3.81 -13.42 7.56
C ALA A 280 2.94 -14.57 7.05
N GLY A 281 3.35 -15.83 7.23
CA GLY A 281 2.74 -16.93 6.48
C GLY A 281 2.92 -16.74 4.98
N HIS A 282 1.94 -17.15 4.20
CA HIS A 282 1.94 -17.01 2.74
C HIS A 282 1.01 -15.86 2.33
N CYS A 283 1.55 -14.93 1.52
CA CYS A 283 0.85 -13.74 1.05
C CYS A 283 0.90 -13.65 -0.47
N LEU A 284 -0.16 -13.10 -1.07
CA LEU A 284 -0.25 -12.87 -2.52
C LEU A 284 -1.13 -11.65 -2.80
N ILE A 285 -0.63 -10.76 -3.67
CA ILE A 285 -1.40 -9.69 -4.28
C ILE A 285 -1.36 -9.86 -5.80
N LEU A 286 -2.51 -9.77 -6.45
CA LEU A 286 -2.66 -9.95 -7.88
C LEU A 286 -3.37 -8.77 -8.54
N LEU A 287 -2.95 -8.48 -9.75
CA LEU A 287 -3.72 -7.78 -10.77
C LEU A 287 -4.31 -8.82 -11.71
N SER A 288 -5.61 -8.78 -11.93
CA SER A 288 -6.33 -9.68 -12.85
C SER A 288 -7.36 -8.90 -13.67
N ARG A 289 -7.89 -9.53 -14.70
CA ARG A 289 -8.98 -8.98 -15.52
C ARG A 289 -10.01 -10.06 -15.86
N ASP A 290 -11.23 -9.60 -16.08
CA ASP A 290 -12.31 -10.43 -16.62
C ASP A 290 -12.27 -10.52 -18.16
N THR A 291 -13.27 -11.22 -18.75
CA THR A 291 -13.44 -11.33 -20.21
C THR A 291 -13.79 -10.01 -20.91
N GLN A 292 -14.21 -9.00 -20.15
CA GLN A 292 -14.49 -7.64 -20.65
C GLN A 292 -13.30 -6.70 -20.47
N ASN A 293 -12.13 -7.23 -20.07
CA ASN A 293 -10.90 -6.49 -19.73
C ASN A 293 -11.04 -5.54 -18.54
N LYS A 294 -12.03 -5.69 -17.67
CA LYS A 294 -12.13 -4.92 -16.44
C LYS A 294 -11.07 -5.39 -15.45
N PRO A 295 -10.31 -4.48 -14.85
CA PRO A 295 -9.24 -4.83 -13.93
C PRO A 295 -9.72 -5.00 -12.49
N TYR A 296 -9.08 -5.95 -11.78
CA TYR A 296 -9.33 -6.27 -10.37
C TYR A 296 -8.02 -6.41 -9.61
N ILE A 297 -8.04 -6.00 -8.35
CA ILE A 297 -6.95 -6.28 -7.40
C ILE A 297 -7.47 -7.26 -6.35
N SER A 298 -6.78 -8.38 -6.17
CA SER A 298 -7.07 -9.38 -5.15
C SER A 298 -5.87 -9.57 -4.22
N ILE A 299 -6.14 -9.74 -2.93
CA ILE A 299 -5.11 -9.81 -1.89
C ILE A 299 -5.48 -10.92 -0.91
N ILE A 300 -4.50 -11.73 -0.55
CA ILE A 300 -4.56 -12.64 0.59
C ILE A 300 -3.31 -12.46 1.42
N MET A 301 -3.48 -12.32 2.73
CA MET A 301 -2.39 -12.20 3.68
C MET A 301 -2.50 -13.26 4.78
N ARG A 302 -1.34 -13.81 5.13
CA ARG A 302 -1.16 -14.77 6.21
C ARG A 302 -2.01 -16.03 6.04
N ALA A 303 -1.92 -16.65 4.86
CA ALA A 303 -2.36 -18.03 4.69
C ALA A 303 -1.37 -18.98 5.39
N ASP A 304 -1.90 -20.05 5.96
CA ASP A 304 -1.12 -21.03 6.75
C ASP A 304 -0.23 -21.95 5.89
N ALA A 305 -0.67 -22.20 4.64
CA ALA A 305 0.06 -23.01 3.67
C ALA A 305 0.01 -22.39 2.27
N ARG A 306 1.00 -22.71 1.45
CA ARG A 306 1.06 -22.22 0.07
C ARG A 306 -0.09 -22.76 -0.79
N GLU A 307 -0.44 -24.01 -0.60
CA GLU A 307 -1.58 -24.65 -1.28
C GLU A 307 -2.88 -23.93 -0.93
N ASN A 308 -3.11 -23.63 0.35
CA ASN A 308 -4.28 -22.94 0.85
C ASN A 308 -4.32 -21.49 0.31
N LEU A 309 -3.17 -20.83 0.19
CA LEU A 309 -3.07 -19.51 -0.44
C LEU A 309 -3.65 -19.52 -1.86
N TYR A 310 -3.23 -20.49 -2.71
CA TYR A 310 -3.66 -20.53 -4.10
C TYR A 310 -5.10 -21.05 -4.25
N THR A 311 -5.55 -21.98 -3.43
CA THR A 311 -6.97 -22.38 -3.36
C THR A 311 -7.86 -21.20 -3.00
N SER A 312 -7.55 -20.53 -1.89
CA SER A 312 -8.29 -19.35 -1.43
C SER A 312 -8.26 -18.20 -2.45
N MET A 313 -7.13 -17.99 -3.14
CA MET A 313 -7.06 -16.96 -4.17
C MET A 313 -7.89 -17.33 -5.40
N THR A 314 -7.93 -18.60 -5.81
CA THR A 314 -8.78 -19.06 -6.92
C THR A 314 -10.26 -18.90 -6.58
N ASP A 315 -10.66 -19.25 -5.34
CA ASP A 315 -12.04 -19.05 -4.85
C ASP A 315 -12.41 -17.57 -4.82
N LEU A 316 -11.48 -16.70 -4.38
CA LEU A 316 -11.68 -15.26 -4.37
C LEU A 316 -11.83 -14.70 -5.79
N LEU A 317 -10.97 -15.10 -6.72
CA LEU A 317 -11.06 -14.72 -8.14
C LEU A 317 -12.34 -15.19 -8.82
N SER A 318 -12.94 -16.31 -8.36
CA SER A 318 -14.21 -16.82 -8.89
C SER A 318 -15.41 -15.90 -8.61
N GLN A 319 -15.27 -14.94 -7.70
CA GLN A 319 -16.29 -13.93 -7.42
C GLN A 319 -16.32 -12.79 -8.45
N ILE A 320 -15.33 -12.72 -9.34
CA ILE A 320 -15.30 -11.73 -10.42
C ILE A 320 -16.40 -12.07 -11.43
N GLY A 321 -17.34 -11.15 -11.64
CA GLY A 321 -18.41 -11.29 -12.62
C GLY A 321 -19.68 -11.98 -12.12
N ASN A 322 -19.74 -12.32 -10.82
CA ASN A 322 -20.95 -12.83 -10.16
C ASN A 322 -21.84 -11.71 -9.62
#